data_7cba144c7831f5f8633b98a56ed4277d
#
_entry.id   7cba144c7831f5f8633b98a56ed4277d
#
_cell.length_a   1.000
_cell.length_b   1.000
_cell.length_c   1.000
_cell.angle_alpha   90.00
_cell.angle_beta   90.00
_cell.angle_gamma   90.00
#
_symmetry.space_group_name_H-M   'P 1'
#
loop_
_entity.id
_entity.type
_entity.pdbx_description
1 polymer ?
#
loop_
_entity_poly.entity_id
_entity_poly.type
_entity_poly.pdbx_seq_one_letter_code
_entity_poly.pdbx_strand_id
1 'polypeptide(L)'
;MVEVNNVRFLVDCGLYQERELRSRNWDSFPVPPDTLDAVLLTHAHIDHCGLLPKLVREGFQGKIYCTGATSEIAKIMLLDSARLQEEDAEFKRRRHQREGRTGPFPEVPLYTADDAEASFPLFAPVRYAEKVCIGEGVEATFHDAGHVLGSSMIKVTVSQGAERRTIVFSGDVGRWDKPILEDPSVFNEVDYILVESTYGDRVHEQVPDIGDSLAAIVNSTCEAGGNIVVPSFALQRSQEILYHLNELLVEDRIPDMTVFLDSPMAVNITKVFQRHSDLFDKEMSWLLRHNRSPFDFPGLKLVESVDESKAINKISGTVMVIAGSGMCTGGRIKHHLVTNIHRPESTILFIGYQAGGTLGRHIVDGAKEVRILGQHYPVKARIAQIHGFSSHADKNELLRWLSALDRAPRRVFVVHGETESATSFGEFLRDNKGWDVSVPEYMTEAVLD
;
A
#
# COMPACT_ATOMS: atom_id res chain seq x y z
N MET A 1 -14.02 -4.12 -14.56
CA MET A 1 -14.60 -3.27 -15.62
C MET A 1 -16.11 -3.18 -15.40
N VAL A 2 -16.68 -2.02 -15.67
CA VAL A 2 -18.13 -1.79 -15.67
C VAL A 2 -18.52 -1.26 -17.05
N GLU A 3 -19.64 -1.76 -17.56
CA GLU A 3 -20.23 -1.30 -18.84
C GLU A 3 -21.69 -0.97 -18.59
N VAL A 4 -22.08 0.27 -18.87
CA VAL A 4 -23.44 0.77 -18.70
C VAL A 4 -23.67 2.03 -19.55
N ASN A 5 -24.85 2.20 -20.16
CA ASN A 5 -25.19 3.35 -21.03
C ASN A 5 -24.16 3.65 -22.13
N ASN A 6 -23.55 2.60 -22.71
CA ASN A 6 -22.42 2.69 -23.65
C ASN A 6 -21.14 3.32 -23.07
N VAL A 7 -21.04 3.45 -21.76
CA VAL A 7 -19.85 3.91 -21.06
C VAL A 7 -19.12 2.69 -20.49
N ARG A 8 -17.81 2.60 -20.72
CA ARG A 8 -16.94 1.54 -20.21
C ARG A 8 -15.85 2.14 -19.33
N PHE A 9 -15.76 1.70 -18.10
CA PHE A 9 -14.70 2.17 -17.22
C PHE A 9 -14.12 1.05 -16.35
N LEU A 10 -12.87 1.21 -15.93
CA LEU A 10 -12.23 0.37 -14.93
C LEU A 10 -12.34 1.02 -13.55
N VAL A 11 -12.43 0.19 -12.52
CA VAL A 11 -12.05 0.56 -11.16
C VAL A 11 -10.78 -0.20 -10.85
N ASP A 12 -9.72 0.57 -10.66
CA ASP A 12 -8.33 0.11 -10.55
C ASP A 12 -7.80 -0.63 -11.79
N CYS A 13 -6.48 -0.64 -11.93
CA CYS A 13 -5.75 -1.35 -12.97
C CYS A 13 -4.39 -1.78 -12.39
N GLY A 14 -4.41 -2.78 -11.51
CA GLY A 14 -3.32 -3.18 -10.67
C GLY A 14 -2.47 -4.30 -11.22
N LEU A 15 -1.28 -4.41 -10.64
CA LEU A 15 -0.27 -5.40 -10.98
C LEU A 15 -0.40 -6.63 -10.07
N TYR A 16 -0.51 -7.82 -10.65
CA TYR A 16 -0.54 -9.07 -9.88
C TYR A 16 0.83 -9.34 -9.23
N GLN A 17 0.86 -9.35 -7.89
CA GLN A 17 2.10 -9.52 -7.12
C GLN A 17 2.37 -10.97 -6.71
N GLU A 18 1.33 -11.78 -6.53
CA GLU A 18 1.42 -13.17 -6.15
C GLU A 18 2.11 -14.01 -7.21
N ARG A 19 3.00 -14.89 -6.78
CA ARG A 19 3.87 -15.67 -7.67
C ARG A 19 3.09 -16.44 -8.73
N GLU A 20 1.96 -17.00 -8.36
CA GLU A 20 1.11 -17.83 -9.21
C GLU A 20 0.33 -17.03 -10.25
N LEU A 21 0.03 -15.77 -9.94
CA LEU A 21 -0.75 -14.87 -10.77
C LEU A 21 0.10 -13.92 -11.63
N ARG A 22 1.42 -13.86 -11.40
CA ARG A 22 2.33 -12.92 -12.10
C ARG A 22 2.31 -13.05 -13.63
N SER A 23 2.01 -14.23 -14.15
CA SER A 23 1.88 -14.44 -15.61
C SER A 23 0.80 -13.55 -16.21
N ARG A 24 -0.28 -13.26 -15.48
CA ARG A 24 -1.38 -12.41 -15.93
C ARG A 24 -0.95 -10.97 -16.26
N ASN A 25 0.14 -10.50 -15.67
CA ASN A 25 0.66 -9.17 -16.01
C ASN A 25 1.11 -9.04 -17.48
N TRP A 26 1.41 -10.16 -18.11
CA TRP A 26 1.84 -10.24 -19.51
C TRP A 26 0.69 -10.50 -20.48
N ASP A 27 -0.48 -10.90 -19.98
CA ASP A 27 -1.65 -11.15 -20.80
C ASP A 27 -2.17 -9.82 -21.39
N SER A 28 -2.85 -9.93 -22.54
CA SER A 28 -3.61 -8.81 -23.09
C SER A 28 -4.76 -8.45 -22.16
N PHE A 29 -5.14 -7.17 -22.15
CA PHE A 29 -6.34 -6.77 -21.41
C PHE A 29 -7.59 -7.47 -21.98
N PRO A 30 -8.58 -7.82 -21.13
CA PRO A 30 -9.80 -8.51 -21.56
C PRO A 30 -10.64 -7.72 -22.57
N VAL A 31 -10.47 -6.39 -22.56
CA VAL A 31 -11.10 -5.47 -23.52
C VAL A 31 -10.02 -4.59 -24.14
N PRO A 32 -10.17 -4.15 -25.40
CA PRO A 32 -9.25 -3.22 -26.01
C PRO A 32 -9.19 -1.91 -25.20
N PRO A 33 -7.99 -1.47 -24.76
CA PRO A 33 -7.86 -0.27 -23.91
C PRO A 33 -8.42 1.01 -24.55
N ASP A 34 -8.39 1.15 -25.86
CA ASP A 34 -8.94 2.27 -26.61
C ASP A 34 -10.48 2.36 -26.57
N THR A 35 -11.16 1.32 -26.08
CA THR A 35 -12.62 1.30 -25.89
C THR A 35 -13.06 1.74 -24.49
N LEU A 36 -12.10 2.03 -23.61
CA LEU A 36 -12.37 2.48 -22.24
C LEU A 36 -12.46 3.99 -22.16
N ASP A 37 -13.53 4.49 -21.54
CA ASP A 37 -13.76 5.92 -21.37
C ASP A 37 -13.01 6.50 -20.17
N ALA A 38 -12.86 5.71 -19.09
CA ALA A 38 -12.21 6.15 -17.87
C ALA A 38 -11.59 5.02 -17.06
N VAL A 39 -10.67 5.39 -16.17
CA VAL A 39 -10.26 4.61 -15.01
C VAL A 39 -10.58 5.40 -13.74
N LEU A 40 -11.18 4.74 -12.76
CA LEU A 40 -11.41 5.26 -11.43
C LEU A 40 -10.42 4.56 -10.51
N LEU A 41 -9.42 5.29 -10.04
CA LEU A 41 -8.35 4.73 -9.20
C LEU A 41 -8.66 4.99 -7.73
N THR A 42 -8.77 3.93 -6.94
CA THR A 42 -9.07 4.01 -5.51
C THR A 42 -7.90 4.56 -4.71
N HIS A 43 -6.70 4.04 -4.93
CA HIS A 43 -5.48 4.47 -4.25
C HIS A 43 -4.20 4.07 -5.01
N ALA A 44 -3.05 4.45 -4.46
CA ALA A 44 -1.78 4.39 -5.18
C ALA A 44 -0.96 3.11 -4.96
N HIS A 45 -1.45 2.08 -4.25
CA HIS A 45 -0.72 0.82 -4.17
C HIS A 45 -0.58 0.17 -5.56
N ILE A 46 0.52 -0.57 -5.75
CA ILE A 46 0.91 -1.07 -7.07
C ILE A 46 -0.04 -2.16 -7.59
N ASP A 47 -0.72 -2.87 -6.72
CA ASP A 47 -1.78 -3.82 -7.03
C ASP A 47 -3.11 -3.16 -7.41
N HIS A 48 -3.22 -1.84 -7.31
CA HIS A 48 -4.35 -1.04 -7.79
C HIS A 48 -4.01 -0.15 -8.98
N CYS A 49 -2.76 0.33 -9.10
CA CYS A 49 -2.36 1.26 -10.17
C CYS A 49 -1.28 0.71 -11.12
N GLY A 50 -0.65 -0.42 -10.79
CA GLY A 50 0.62 -0.83 -11.38
C GLY A 50 0.59 -1.23 -12.86
N LEU A 51 -0.57 -1.45 -13.47
CA LEU A 51 -0.70 -1.71 -14.92
C LEU A 51 -1.18 -0.48 -15.70
N LEU A 52 -1.39 0.68 -15.08
CA LEU A 52 -1.80 1.90 -15.77
C LEU A 52 -0.84 2.31 -16.92
N PRO A 53 0.50 2.25 -16.76
CA PRO A 53 1.40 2.56 -17.87
C PRO A 53 1.27 1.59 -19.05
N LYS A 54 1.08 0.30 -18.77
CA LYS A 54 0.82 -0.71 -19.79
C LYS A 54 -0.51 -0.45 -20.51
N LEU A 55 -1.57 -0.09 -19.75
CA LEU A 55 -2.89 0.24 -20.30
C LEU A 55 -2.80 1.43 -21.27
N VAL A 56 -2.09 2.48 -20.90
CA VAL A 56 -1.87 3.67 -21.74
C VAL A 56 -1.06 3.31 -22.99
N ARG A 57 0.04 2.59 -22.84
CA ARG A 57 0.86 2.13 -23.98
C ARG A 57 0.05 1.28 -24.96
N GLU A 58 -0.93 0.50 -24.48
CA GLU A 58 -1.79 -0.35 -25.33
C GLU A 58 -3.02 0.37 -25.88
N GLY A 59 -3.12 1.71 -25.69
CA GLY A 59 -4.07 2.56 -26.42
C GLY A 59 -5.11 3.30 -25.58
N PHE A 60 -5.11 3.18 -24.27
CA PHE A 60 -6.02 3.96 -23.41
C PHE A 60 -5.72 5.46 -23.51
N GLN A 61 -6.77 6.26 -23.73
CA GLN A 61 -6.67 7.71 -23.88
C GLN A 61 -7.64 8.46 -22.94
N GLY A 62 -8.46 7.76 -22.17
CA GLY A 62 -9.41 8.33 -21.24
C GLY A 62 -8.74 8.99 -20.04
N LYS A 63 -9.53 9.46 -19.09
CA LYS A 63 -9.04 10.06 -17.84
C LYS A 63 -8.89 9.01 -16.74
N ILE A 64 -7.86 9.18 -15.91
CA ILE A 64 -7.63 8.42 -14.68
C ILE A 64 -8.04 9.32 -13.52
N TYR A 65 -9.27 9.15 -13.03
CA TYR A 65 -9.80 9.91 -11.91
C TYR A 65 -9.34 9.33 -10.58
N CYS A 66 -8.80 10.15 -9.71
CA CYS A 66 -8.37 9.80 -8.34
C CYS A 66 -8.21 11.08 -7.52
N THR A 67 -7.97 10.96 -6.21
CA THR A 67 -7.65 12.13 -5.38
C THR A 67 -6.30 12.76 -5.76
N GLY A 68 -6.08 14.02 -5.36
CA GLY A 68 -4.81 14.71 -5.62
C GLY A 68 -3.61 13.96 -5.03
N ALA A 69 -3.71 13.52 -3.78
CA ALA A 69 -2.65 12.76 -3.11
C ALA A 69 -2.40 11.41 -3.79
N THR A 70 -3.45 10.67 -4.14
CA THR A 70 -3.32 9.42 -4.91
C THR A 70 -2.62 9.64 -6.24
N SER A 71 -2.95 10.72 -6.98
CA SER A 71 -2.28 11.06 -8.24
C SER A 71 -0.78 11.28 -8.07
N GLU A 72 -0.38 12.05 -7.06
CA GLU A 72 1.05 12.33 -6.80
C GLU A 72 1.80 11.08 -6.36
N ILE A 73 1.23 10.30 -5.44
CA ILE A 73 1.85 9.06 -4.95
C ILE A 73 1.93 8.00 -6.06
N ALA A 74 0.87 7.82 -6.85
CA ALA A 74 0.85 6.86 -7.96
C ALA A 74 1.97 7.16 -8.97
N LYS A 75 2.20 8.43 -9.32
CA LYS A 75 3.30 8.82 -10.23
C LYS A 75 4.67 8.44 -9.68
N ILE A 76 4.90 8.63 -8.37
CA ILE A 76 6.14 8.20 -7.70
C ILE A 76 6.27 6.68 -7.74
N MET A 77 5.21 5.95 -7.39
CA MET A 77 5.19 4.49 -7.34
C MET A 77 5.39 3.86 -8.72
N LEU A 78 4.71 4.37 -9.74
CA LEU A 78 4.80 3.87 -11.12
C LEU A 78 6.18 4.07 -11.72
N LEU A 79 6.80 5.24 -11.48
CA LEU A 79 8.14 5.51 -11.97
C LEU A 79 9.21 4.65 -11.28
N ASP A 80 9.11 4.45 -9.97
CA ASP A 80 9.99 3.54 -9.22
C ASP A 80 9.82 2.09 -9.69
N SER A 81 8.57 1.65 -9.85
CA SER A 81 8.24 0.32 -10.36
C SER A 81 8.82 0.09 -11.77
N ALA A 82 8.71 1.07 -12.67
CA ALA A 82 9.27 1.00 -14.01
C ALA A 82 10.79 0.79 -13.97
N ARG A 83 11.50 1.62 -13.22
CA ARG A 83 12.97 1.54 -13.07
C ARG A 83 13.41 0.19 -12.50
N LEU A 84 12.73 -0.29 -11.47
CA LEU A 84 13.02 -1.62 -10.91
C LEU A 84 12.79 -2.75 -11.92
N GLN A 85 11.76 -2.66 -12.76
CA GLN A 85 11.50 -3.63 -13.81
C GLN A 85 12.56 -3.59 -14.93
N GLU A 86 13.02 -2.39 -15.31
CA GLU A 86 14.10 -2.21 -16.30
C GLU A 86 15.41 -2.82 -15.79
N GLU A 87 15.80 -2.53 -14.53
CA GLU A 87 16.99 -3.10 -13.87
C GLU A 87 16.91 -4.63 -13.78
N ASP A 88 15.75 -5.17 -13.36
CA ASP A 88 15.53 -6.62 -13.24
C ASP A 88 15.59 -7.32 -14.61
N ALA A 89 15.00 -6.72 -15.65
CA ALA A 89 15.05 -7.23 -17.02
C ALA A 89 16.49 -7.25 -17.55
N GLU A 90 17.26 -6.19 -17.33
CA GLU A 90 18.68 -6.13 -17.72
C GLU A 90 19.52 -7.16 -16.97
N PHE A 91 19.33 -7.28 -15.65
CA PHE A 91 20.02 -8.28 -14.84
C PHE A 91 19.72 -9.71 -15.32
N LYS A 92 18.45 -10.04 -15.58
CA LYS A 92 18.03 -11.35 -16.12
C LYS A 92 18.64 -11.62 -17.46
N ARG A 93 18.63 -10.65 -18.37
CA ARG A 93 19.22 -10.78 -19.72
C ARG A 93 20.72 -11.10 -19.64
N ARG A 94 21.49 -10.35 -18.85
CA ARG A 94 22.93 -10.58 -18.63
C ARG A 94 23.21 -11.94 -18.01
N ARG A 95 22.37 -12.38 -17.05
CA ARG A 95 22.50 -13.67 -16.38
C ARG A 95 22.21 -14.81 -17.33
N HIS A 96 21.09 -14.77 -18.07
CA HIS A 96 20.68 -15.82 -19.00
C HIS A 96 21.69 -15.97 -20.15
N GLN A 97 22.22 -14.88 -20.67
CA GLN A 97 23.30 -14.91 -21.66
C GLN A 97 24.53 -15.67 -21.13
N ARG A 98 24.95 -15.42 -19.88
CA ARG A 98 26.08 -16.14 -19.28
C ARG A 98 25.79 -17.62 -19.01
N GLU A 99 24.55 -17.95 -18.67
CA GLU A 99 24.12 -19.31 -18.34
C GLU A 99 23.65 -20.10 -19.57
N GLY A 100 23.57 -19.49 -20.74
CA GLY A 100 23.11 -20.14 -21.98
C GLY A 100 21.66 -20.64 -21.93
N ARG A 101 20.79 -19.95 -21.18
CA ARG A 101 19.37 -20.32 -21.02
C ARG A 101 18.42 -19.16 -21.28
N THR A 102 17.13 -19.48 -21.48
CA THR A 102 16.03 -18.51 -21.53
C THR A 102 15.16 -18.64 -20.31
N GLY A 103 14.52 -17.54 -19.88
CA GLY A 103 13.56 -17.54 -18.77
C GLY A 103 12.13 -17.88 -19.25
N PRO A 104 11.21 -18.16 -18.30
CA PRO A 104 9.79 -18.42 -18.63
C PRO A 104 9.01 -17.17 -19.05
N PHE A 105 9.53 -15.96 -18.76
CA PHE A 105 8.93 -14.69 -19.12
C PHE A 105 9.86 -13.88 -20.02
N PRO A 106 9.33 -12.94 -20.82
CA PRO A 106 10.14 -12.03 -21.61
C PRO A 106 11.18 -11.29 -20.75
N GLU A 107 12.39 -11.11 -21.29
CA GLU A 107 13.49 -10.39 -20.62
C GLU A 107 13.42 -8.88 -20.92
N VAL A 108 12.22 -8.33 -20.82
CA VAL A 108 11.88 -6.92 -21.01
C VAL A 108 11.00 -6.47 -19.84
N PRO A 109 10.97 -5.17 -19.47
CA PRO A 109 10.04 -4.68 -18.48
C PRO A 109 8.59 -4.77 -19.01
N LEU A 110 7.61 -4.90 -18.12
CA LEU A 110 6.19 -4.78 -18.46
C LEU A 110 5.87 -3.40 -19.05
N TYR A 111 6.54 -2.38 -18.54
CA TYR A 111 6.54 -1.00 -19.05
C TYR A 111 7.84 -0.31 -18.61
N THR A 112 8.23 0.72 -19.33
CA THR A 112 9.43 1.51 -19.10
C THR A 112 9.12 2.78 -18.28
N ALA A 113 10.16 3.51 -17.86
CA ALA A 113 10.00 4.82 -17.24
C ALA A 113 9.28 5.81 -18.18
N ASP A 114 9.57 5.77 -19.48
CA ASP A 114 8.90 6.59 -20.49
C ASP A 114 7.40 6.26 -20.60
N ASP A 115 7.04 4.97 -20.56
CA ASP A 115 5.63 4.53 -20.54
C ASP A 115 4.92 5.04 -19.28
N ALA A 116 5.59 5.01 -18.11
CA ALA A 116 5.03 5.54 -16.87
C ALA A 116 4.79 7.05 -16.99
N GLU A 117 5.78 7.81 -17.46
CA GLU A 117 5.65 9.26 -17.65
C GLU A 117 4.57 9.62 -18.69
N ALA A 118 4.42 8.83 -19.75
CA ALA A 118 3.36 9.01 -20.76
C ALA A 118 1.93 8.86 -20.16
N SER A 119 1.77 8.12 -19.07
CA SER A 119 0.48 8.00 -18.38
C SER A 119 0.12 9.22 -17.52
N PHE A 120 1.10 10.02 -17.07
CA PHE A 120 0.88 11.10 -16.10
C PHE A 120 -0.08 12.21 -16.54
N PRO A 121 -0.12 12.63 -17.81
CA PRO A 121 -1.08 13.63 -18.27
C PRO A 121 -2.55 13.19 -18.23
N LEU A 122 -2.81 11.87 -18.14
CA LEU A 122 -4.17 11.33 -18.09
C LEU A 122 -4.77 11.38 -16.68
N PHE A 123 -3.95 11.55 -15.63
CA PHE A 123 -4.45 11.70 -14.27
C PHE A 123 -5.28 12.98 -14.14
N ALA A 124 -6.49 12.83 -13.63
CA ALA A 124 -7.46 13.89 -13.41
C ALA A 124 -7.84 13.94 -11.91
N PRO A 125 -7.11 14.72 -11.10
CA PRO A 125 -7.37 14.80 -9.66
C PRO A 125 -8.75 15.35 -9.35
N VAL A 126 -9.44 14.73 -8.39
CA VAL A 126 -10.75 15.11 -7.88
C VAL A 126 -10.72 15.29 -6.37
N ARG A 127 -11.69 16.00 -5.79
CA ARG A 127 -11.84 16.12 -4.34
C ARG A 127 -12.80 15.06 -3.80
N TYR A 128 -12.65 14.74 -2.52
CA TYR A 128 -13.66 13.92 -1.85
C TYR A 128 -15.04 14.56 -1.93
N ALA A 129 -16.08 13.72 -2.09
CA ALA A 129 -17.47 14.07 -2.28
C ALA A 129 -17.79 14.93 -3.53
N GLU A 130 -16.80 15.26 -4.36
CA GLU A 130 -17.02 15.93 -5.64
C GLU A 130 -17.58 14.93 -6.65
N LYS A 131 -18.62 15.35 -7.37
CA LYS A 131 -19.23 14.55 -8.44
C LYS A 131 -18.44 14.68 -9.72
N VAL A 132 -18.12 13.56 -10.31
CA VAL A 132 -17.44 13.46 -11.59
C VAL A 132 -18.38 12.77 -12.59
N CYS A 133 -18.68 13.43 -13.69
CA CYS A 133 -19.40 12.81 -14.80
C CYS A 133 -18.41 12.01 -15.64
N ILE A 134 -18.62 10.67 -15.74
CA ILE A 134 -17.80 9.77 -16.55
C ILE A 134 -18.37 9.62 -17.95
N GLY A 135 -19.69 9.69 -18.07
CA GLY A 135 -20.43 9.59 -19.31
C GLY A 135 -21.92 9.84 -19.07
N GLU A 136 -22.74 9.67 -20.10
CA GLU A 136 -24.17 9.94 -20.00
C GLU A 136 -24.84 9.06 -18.93
N GLY A 137 -25.42 9.70 -17.92
CA GLY A 137 -26.10 9.01 -16.81
C GLY A 137 -25.16 8.26 -15.86
N VAL A 138 -23.83 8.49 -15.93
CA VAL A 138 -22.86 7.83 -15.05
C VAL A 138 -22.04 8.87 -14.31
N GLU A 139 -22.22 8.94 -12.99
CA GLU A 139 -21.50 9.85 -12.09
C GLU A 139 -20.70 9.03 -11.06
N ALA A 140 -19.50 9.46 -10.71
CA ALA A 140 -18.70 8.92 -9.61
C ALA A 140 -18.49 9.97 -8.52
N THR A 141 -18.39 9.51 -7.27
CA THR A 141 -17.91 10.29 -6.12
C THR A 141 -16.88 9.50 -5.35
N PHE A 142 -15.83 10.18 -4.90
CA PHE A 142 -14.73 9.59 -4.13
C PHE A 142 -14.92 9.95 -2.66
N HIS A 143 -14.81 8.95 -1.78
CA HIS A 143 -14.99 9.07 -0.33
C HIS A 143 -13.77 8.51 0.37
N ASP A 144 -13.33 9.13 1.45
CA ASP A 144 -12.13 8.69 2.16
C ASP A 144 -12.26 7.23 2.61
N ALA A 145 -11.27 6.42 2.28
CA ALA A 145 -11.21 5.01 2.69
C ALA A 145 -10.41 4.80 3.98
N GLY A 146 -9.70 5.81 4.48
CA GLY A 146 -8.90 5.73 5.71
C GLY A 146 -7.72 4.75 5.65
N HIS A 147 -7.36 4.26 4.45
CA HIS A 147 -6.37 3.19 4.27
C HIS A 147 -4.94 3.72 4.11
N VAL A 148 -4.74 4.59 3.14
CA VAL A 148 -3.48 5.34 2.92
C VAL A 148 -3.82 6.76 2.48
N LEU A 149 -2.86 7.68 2.53
CA LEU A 149 -3.10 9.07 2.16
C LEU A 149 -3.75 9.20 0.78
N GLY A 150 -4.93 9.81 0.74
CA GLY A 150 -5.71 10.02 -0.48
C GLY A 150 -6.47 8.79 -0.98
N SER A 151 -6.44 7.66 -0.27
CA SER A 151 -7.22 6.47 -0.63
C SER A 151 -8.72 6.77 -0.63
N SER A 152 -9.45 6.13 -1.53
CA SER A 152 -10.87 6.39 -1.69
C SER A 152 -11.69 5.14 -1.94
N MET A 153 -12.88 5.11 -1.35
CA MET A 153 -14.00 4.32 -1.79
C MET A 153 -14.71 5.07 -2.91
N ILE A 154 -15.14 4.38 -3.94
CA ILE A 154 -15.75 5.02 -5.11
C ILE A 154 -17.22 4.62 -5.19
N LYS A 155 -18.11 5.60 -5.03
CA LYS A 155 -19.55 5.42 -5.27
C LYS A 155 -19.90 5.86 -6.68
N VAL A 156 -20.32 4.91 -7.50
CA VAL A 156 -20.84 5.17 -8.84
C VAL A 156 -22.36 5.20 -8.80
N THR A 157 -22.94 6.23 -9.40
CA THR A 157 -24.37 6.38 -9.58
C THR A 157 -24.70 6.26 -11.06
N VAL A 158 -25.57 5.34 -11.39
CA VAL A 158 -26.06 5.11 -12.75
C VAL A 158 -27.52 5.52 -12.83
N SER A 159 -27.86 6.30 -13.84
CA SER A 159 -29.23 6.74 -14.13
C SER A 159 -29.64 6.27 -15.52
N GLN A 160 -30.76 5.54 -15.63
CA GLN A 160 -31.37 5.09 -16.88
C GLN A 160 -32.85 5.46 -16.88
N GLY A 161 -33.22 6.52 -17.59
CA GLY A 161 -34.59 7.03 -17.54
C GLY A 161 -34.97 7.48 -16.13
N ALA A 162 -35.99 6.85 -15.55
CA ALA A 162 -36.45 7.14 -14.18
C ALA A 162 -35.74 6.26 -13.10
N GLU A 163 -35.00 5.26 -13.52
CA GLU A 163 -34.31 4.37 -12.61
C GLU A 163 -32.93 4.90 -12.24
N ARG A 164 -32.56 4.67 -10.98
CA ARG A 164 -31.24 5.03 -10.45
C ARG A 164 -30.69 3.87 -9.62
N ARG A 165 -29.43 3.53 -9.83
CA ARG A 165 -28.71 2.53 -9.07
C ARG A 165 -27.39 3.08 -8.57
N THR A 166 -26.96 2.56 -7.44
CA THR A 166 -25.69 2.95 -6.82
C THR A 166 -24.83 1.73 -6.56
N ILE A 167 -23.53 1.84 -6.90
CA ILE A 167 -22.53 0.81 -6.69
C ILE A 167 -21.38 1.43 -5.91
N VAL A 168 -20.95 0.80 -4.82
CA VAL A 168 -19.76 1.20 -4.08
C VAL A 168 -18.66 0.18 -4.31
N PHE A 169 -17.51 0.68 -4.72
CA PHE A 169 -16.25 -0.05 -4.77
C PHE A 169 -15.43 0.38 -3.56
N SER A 170 -15.16 -0.55 -2.65
CA SER A 170 -14.47 -0.20 -1.40
C SER A 170 -13.03 0.26 -1.62
N GLY A 171 -12.37 -0.20 -2.70
CA GLY A 171 -10.92 -0.26 -2.69
C GLY A 171 -10.46 -1.02 -1.46
N ASP A 172 -9.39 -0.57 -0.85
CA ASP A 172 -8.92 -1.07 0.45
C ASP A 172 -9.49 -0.21 1.56
N VAL A 173 -10.13 -0.85 2.54
CA VAL A 173 -10.77 -0.18 3.67
C VAL A 173 -9.78 -0.02 4.80
N GLY A 174 -9.62 1.20 5.28
CA GLY A 174 -8.78 1.50 6.43
C GLY A 174 -9.36 1.02 7.75
N ARG A 175 -8.53 1.07 8.77
CA ARG A 175 -8.92 0.80 10.15
C ARG A 175 -9.41 2.07 10.84
N TRP A 176 -10.20 1.90 11.88
CA TRP A 176 -10.64 3.00 12.75
C TRP A 176 -9.57 3.36 13.77
N ASP A 177 -9.65 4.60 14.25
CA ASP A 177 -8.79 5.13 15.30
C ASP A 177 -7.28 4.97 15.00
N LYS A 178 -6.90 5.15 13.72
CA LYS A 178 -5.50 5.16 13.29
C LYS A 178 -4.95 6.57 13.22
N PRO A 179 -3.68 6.79 13.56
CA PRO A 179 -3.09 8.12 13.49
C PRO A 179 -2.95 8.59 12.03
N ILE A 180 -2.90 9.90 11.87
CA ILE A 180 -2.63 10.65 10.63
C ILE A 180 -3.87 10.83 9.75
N LEU A 181 -4.67 9.78 9.52
CA LEU A 181 -5.78 9.78 8.57
C LEU A 181 -7.13 9.75 9.27
N GLU A 182 -8.15 10.32 8.62
CA GLU A 182 -9.53 10.20 9.08
C GLU A 182 -10.03 8.74 8.98
N ASP A 183 -11.02 8.41 9.80
CA ASP A 183 -11.70 7.11 9.74
C ASP A 183 -12.38 6.88 8.38
N PRO A 184 -12.55 5.61 7.96
CA PRO A 184 -13.25 5.28 6.72
C PRO A 184 -14.65 5.88 6.64
N SER A 185 -14.97 6.50 5.51
CA SER A 185 -16.32 7.01 5.22
C SER A 185 -17.34 5.86 5.22
N VAL A 186 -18.56 6.14 5.71
CA VAL A 186 -19.65 5.17 5.73
C VAL A 186 -20.77 5.57 4.78
N PHE A 187 -21.57 4.60 4.35
CA PHE A 187 -22.72 4.82 3.45
C PHE A 187 -24.00 4.35 4.10
N ASN A 188 -25.07 5.11 3.97
CA ASN A 188 -26.37 4.75 4.53
C ASN A 188 -27.17 3.87 3.55
N GLU A 189 -27.09 4.19 2.26
CA GLU A 189 -27.83 3.45 1.23
C GLU A 189 -26.96 3.18 0.01
N VAL A 190 -26.92 1.92 -0.41
CA VAL A 190 -26.23 1.45 -1.62
C VAL A 190 -26.98 0.25 -2.18
N ASP A 191 -27.07 0.14 -3.52
CA ASP A 191 -27.72 -1.02 -4.14
C ASP A 191 -26.74 -2.19 -4.29
N TYR A 192 -25.48 -1.93 -4.66
CA TYR A 192 -24.44 -2.95 -4.85
C TYR A 192 -23.13 -2.53 -4.20
N ILE A 193 -22.43 -3.50 -3.64
CA ILE A 193 -21.12 -3.27 -3.00
C ILE A 193 -20.12 -4.28 -3.52
N LEU A 194 -18.93 -3.80 -3.91
CA LEU A 194 -17.74 -4.63 -4.02
C LEU A 194 -16.87 -4.30 -2.80
N VAL A 195 -16.59 -5.28 -1.95
CA VAL A 195 -15.83 -5.10 -0.70
C VAL A 195 -14.58 -5.96 -0.70
N GLU A 196 -13.47 -5.37 -0.24
CA GLU A 196 -12.22 -6.10 -0.02
C GLU A 196 -12.35 -7.21 1.01
N SER A 197 -11.38 -8.12 1.02
CA SER A 197 -11.33 -9.23 1.97
C SER A 197 -9.91 -9.64 2.36
N THR A 198 -8.97 -8.72 2.33
CA THR A 198 -7.55 -8.97 2.65
C THR A 198 -7.37 -9.65 4.01
N TYR A 199 -8.11 -9.21 5.03
CA TYR A 199 -8.18 -9.83 6.35
C TYR A 199 -9.60 -10.34 6.69
N GLY A 200 -10.32 -10.83 5.69
CA GLY A 200 -11.69 -11.33 5.84
C GLY A 200 -11.83 -12.61 6.66
N ASP A 201 -10.75 -13.35 6.86
CA ASP A 201 -10.69 -14.60 7.62
C ASP A 201 -10.31 -14.44 9.09
N ARG A 202 -9.82 -13.26 9.51
CA ARG A 202 -9.23 -13.05 10.82
C ARG A 202 -9.62 -11.72 11.46
N VAL A 203 -9.35 -11.63 12.75
CA VAL A 203 -9.45 -10.40 13.54
C VAL A 203 -8.03 -10.00 13.93
N HIS A 204 -7.74 -8.71 13.89
CA HIS A 204 -6.45 -8.22 14.37
C HIS A 204 -6.29 -8.54 15.86
N GLU A 205 -5.16 -9.10 16.22
CA GLU A 205 -4.83 -9.32 17.62
C GLU A 205 -4.90 -7.99 18.39
N GLN A 206 -5.40 -8.03 19.61
CA GLN A 206 -5.23 -6.93 20.54
C GLN A 206 -3.73 -6.85 20.88
N VAL A 207 -3.08 -5.84 20.33
CA VAL A 207 -1.64 -5.63 20.54
C VAL A 207 -1.44 -4.66 21.72
N PRO A 208 -0.33 -4.79 22.45
CA PRO A 208 0.11 -3.74 23.36
C PRO A 208 0.20 -2.41 22.61
N ASP A 209 0.12 -1.32 23.34
CA ASP A 209 0.30 0.01 22.78
C ASP A 209 1.58 0.06 21.92
N ILE A 210 1.44 0.57 20.69
CA ILE A 210 2.54 0.64 19.72
C ILE A 210 3.67 1.49 20.27
N GLY A 211 3.33 2.63 20.92
CA GLY A 211 4.29 3.55 21.54
C GLY A 211 5.05 2.85 22.65
N ASP A 212 4.37 2.12 23.55
CA ASP A 212 5.04 1.36 24.64
C ASP A 212 6.01 0.33 24.09
N SER A 213 5.58 -0.44 23.07
CA SER A 213 6.39 -1.46 22.42
C SER A 213 7.62 -0.85 21.72
N LEU A 214 7.42 0.25 21.02
CA LEU A 214 8.48 0.96 20.30
C LEU A 214 9.49 1.57 21.29
N ALA A 215 9.01 2.23 22.38
CA ALA A 215 9.85 2.79 23.41
C ALA A 215 10.73 1.72 24.09
N ALA A 216 10.15 0.57 24.43
CA ALA A 216 10.91 -0.53 25.03
C ALA A 216 12.03 -1.06 24.11
N ILE A 217 11.75 -1.18 22.81
CA ILE A 217 12.73 -1.63 21.81
C ILE A 217 13.84 -0.59 21.63
N VAL A 218 13.47 0.69 21.50
CA VAL A 218 14.42 1.80 21.33
C VAL A 218 15.35 1.88 22.54
N ASN A 219 14.80 1.97 23.75
CA ASN A 219 15.57 2.11 24.97
C ASN A 219 16.55 0.94 25.19
N SER A 220 16.05 -0.30 25.06
CA SER A 220 16.90 -1.48 25.24
C SER A 220 18.01 -1.61 24.18
N THR A 221 17.79 -1.12 22.96
CA THR A 221 18.82 -1.12 21.91
C THR A 221 19.84 -0.02 22.12
N CYS A 222 19.40 1.16 22.57
CA CYS A 222 20.29 2.26 22.97
C CYS A 222 21.19 1.88 24.13
N GLU A 223 20.67 1.24 25.17
CA GLU A 223 21.43 0.72 26.31
C GLU A 223 22.49 -0.31 25.86
N ALA A 224 22.16 -1.16 24.88
CA ALA A 224 23.10 -2.13 24.30
C ALA A 224 24.15 -1.48 23.36
N GLY A 225 23.96 -0.22 22.96
CA GLY A 225 24.84 0.50 22.03
C GLY A 225 24.75 -0.01 20.58
N GLY A 226 23.64 -0.62 20.21
CA GLY A 226 23.37 -1.13 18.87
C GLY A 226 22.55 -0.18 17.99
N ASN A 227 22.34 -0.55 16.74
CA ASN A 227 21.47 0.17 15.80
C ASN A 227 20.10 -0.49 15.70
N ILE A 228 19.09 0.28 15.32
CA ILE A 228 17.76 -0.22 15.02
C ILE A 228 17.56 -0.14 13.50
N VAL A 229 17.33 -1.28 12.85
CA VAL A 229 17.07 -1.35 11.41
C VAL A 229 15.63 -1.77 11.19
N VAL A 230 14.87 -0.92 10.48
CA VAL A 230 13.43 -1.09 10.28
C VAL A 230 13.12 -1.29 8.81
N PRO A 231 12.87 -2.53 8.36
CA PRO A 231 12.30 -2.77 7.04
C PRO A 231 10.89 -2.16 6.96
N SER A 232 10.68 -1.21 6.04
CA SER A 232 9.41 -0.51 5.93
C SER A 232 8.94 -0.35 4.48
N PHE A 233 7.61 -0.34 4.29
CA PHE A 233 7.01 0.13 3.06
C PHE A 233 7.09 1.65 2.99
N ALA A 234 7.23 2.19 1.78
CA ALA A 234 7.42 3.61 1.58
C ALA A 234 6.15 4.44 1.82
N LEU A 235 4.98 3.85 1.52
CA LEU A 235 3.68 4.49 1.68
C LEU A 235 3.04 4.07 3.01
N GLN A 236 2.54 5.01 3.77
CA GLN A 236 1.83 4.94 5.03
C GLN A 236 2.70 4.40 6.19
N ARG A 237 3.31 3.24 6.04
CA ARG A 237 4.05 2.55 7.11
C ARG A 237 5.25 3.34 7.63
N SER A 238 6.02 3.95 6.70
CA SER A 238 7.15 4.81 7.08
C SER A 238 6.68 6.08 7.79
N GLN A 239 5.54 6.63 7.42
CA GLN A 239 4.97 7.82 8.03
C GLN A 239 4.39 7.54 9.43
N GLU A 240 3.72 6.41 9.61
CA GLU A 240 3.20 5.99 10.92
C GLU A 240 4.32 5.78 11.96
N ILE A 241 5.43 5.13 11.57
CA ILE A 241 6.55 4.97 12.52
C ILE A 241 7.19 6.31 12.88
N LEU A 242 7.30 7.24 11.91
CA LEU A 242 7.78 8.60 12.20
C LEU A 242 6.84 9.35 13.16
N TYR A 243 5.53 9.16 13.01
CA TYR A 243 4.53 9.71 13.91
C TYR A 243 4.76 9.25 15.35
N HIS A 244 4.81 7.93 15.58
CA HIS A 244 5.03 7.39 16.93
C HIS A 244 6.41 7.74 17.51
N LEU A 245 7.46 7.82 16.70
CA LEU A 245 8.77 8.27 17.16
C LEU A 245 8.74 9.72 17.62
N ASN A 246 8.04 10.60 16.88
CA ASN A 246 7.89 11.99 17.27
C ASN A 246 7.11 12.13 18.59
N GLU A 247 6.03 11.37 18.78
CA GLU A 247 5.30 11.35 20.06
C GLU A 247 6.22 10.96 21.22
N LEU A 248 6.93 9.84 21.07
CA LEU A 248 7.82 9.33 22.12
C LEU A 248 8.98 10.29 22.45
N LEU A 249 9.50 11.01 21.45
CA LEU A 249 10.52 12.06 21.68
C LEU A 249 9.93 13.26 22.42
N VAL A 250 8.72 13.70 22.05
CA VAL A 250 8.03 14.82 22.71
C VAL A 250 7.67 14.49 24.17
N GLU A 251 7.39 13.23 24.48
CA GLU A 251 7.07 12.72 25.81
C GLU A 251 8.29 12.32 26.64
N ASP A 252 9.52 12.54 26.15
CA ASP A 252 10.77 12.12 26.78
C ASP A 252 10.83 10.61 27.13
N ARG A 253 10.13 9.75 26.36
CA ARG A 253 10.06 8.31 26.59
C ARG A 253 11.18 7.52 25.90
N ILE A 254 11.85 8.13 24.94
CA ILE A 254 13.03 7.60 24.26
C ILE A 254 14.14 8.66 24.24
N PRO A 255 15.41 8.26 24.22
CA PRO A 255 16.52 9.20 24.14
C PRO A 255 16.58 9.91 22.79
N ASP A 256 17.17 11.11 22.77
CA ASP A 256 17.54 11.78 21.54
C ASP A 256 18.42 10.87 20.68
N MET A 257 17.99 10.61 19.45
CA MET A 257 18.72 9.75 18.51
C MET A 257 18.55 10.25 17.08
N THR A 258 19.48 9.84 16.22
CA THR A 258 19.33 10.11 14.79
C THR A 258 18.49 9.04 14.14
N VAL A 259 17.43 9.45 13.45
CA VAL A 259 16.53 8.59 12.65
C VAL A 259 16.75 8.89 11.17
N PHE A 260 17.10 7.89 10.40
CA PHE A 260 17.28 8.00 8.95
C PHE A 260 16.08 7.37 8.24
N LEU A 261 15.40 8.15 7.40
CA LEU A 261 14.50 7.62 6.39
C LEU A 261 15.31 7.40 5.10
N ASP A 262 15.85 6.19 4.95
CA ASP A 262 16.77 5.84 3.86
C ASP A 262 16.06 5.10 2.72
N SER A 263 15.15 5.81 2.07
CA SER A 263 14.41 5.37 0.89
C SER A 263 13.97 6.59 0.09
N PRO A 264 14.51 6.83 -1.11
CA PRO A 264 14.11 7.97 -1.95
C PRO A 264 12.59 8.02 -2.20
N MET A 265 11.98 6.85 -2.43
CA MET A 265 10.53 6.74 -2.60
C MET A 265 9.79 7.18 -1.32
N ALA A 266 10.18 6.66 -0.15
CA ALA A 266 9.54 7.05 1.11
C ALA A 266 9.72 8.54 1.42
N VAL A 267 10.90 9.10 1.14
CA VAL A 267 11.16 10.55 1.25
C VAL A 267 10.23 11.36 0.36
N ASN A 268 10.10 10.98 -0.91
CA ASN A 268 9.22 11.69 -1.85
C ASN A 268 7.74 11.56 -1.43
N ILE A 269 7.30 10.38 -0.97
CA ILE A 269 5.95 10.17 -0.46
C ILE A 269 5.73 11.02 0.81
N THR A 270 6.70 11.09 1.73
CA THR A 270 6.59 11.95 2.93
C THR A 270 6.42 13.43 2.55
N LYS A 271 7.09 13.89 1.49
CA LYS A 271 6.85 15.24 0.94
C LYS A 271 5.42 15.41 0.40
N VAL A 272 4.79 14.34 -0.14
CA VAL A 272 3.36 14.38 -0.53
C VAL A 272 2.48 14.52 0.70
N PHE A 273 2.74 13.77 1.78
CA PHE A 273 2.04 13.94 3.05
C PHE A 273 2.07 15.38 3.54
N GLN A 274 3.24 16.01 3.53
CA GLN A 274 3.39 17.42 3.95
C GLN A 274 2.56 18.40 3.09
N ARG A 275 2.37 18.12 1.79
CA ARG A 275 1.56 18.96 0.88
C ARG A 275 0.05 18.78 1.03
N HIS A 276 -0.40 17.59 1.42
CA HIS A 276 -1.81 17.23 1.54
C HIS A 276 -2.27 17.14 3.00
N SER A 277 -1.87 18.10 3.81
CA SER A 277 -2.24 18.18 5.23
C SER A 277 -3.74 18.41 5.48
N ASP A 278 -4.49 18.79 4.47
CA ASP A 278 -5.95 18.92 4.47
C ASP A 278 -6.68 17.55 4.52
N LEU A 279 -5.96 16.44 4.29
CA LEU A 279 -6.46 15.08 4.38
C LEU A 279 -6.15 14.41 5.74
N PHE A 280 -5.59 15.13 6.68
CA PHE A 280 -5.23 14.60 7.98
C PHE A 280 -6.38 14.66 8.98
N ASP A 281 -6.37 13.73 9.92
CA ASP A 281 -7.26 13.74 11.07
C ASP A 281 -7.07 14.98 11.95
N LYS A 282 -7.93 15.11 12.96
CA LYS A 282 -7.93 16.29 13.86
C LYS A 282 -6.67 16.34 14.69
N GLU A 283 -6.13 15.20 15.11
CA GLU A 283 -4.97 15.11 15.97
C GLU A 283 -3.70 15.49 15.22
N MET A 284 -3.47 14.91 14.05
CA MET A 284 -2.36 15.26 13.19
C MET A 284 -2.43 16.73 12.75
N SER A 285 -3.62 17.22 12.41
CA SER A 285 -3.86 18.64 12.09
C SER A 285 -3.55 19.56 13.27
N TRP A 286 -3.79 19.11 14.51
CA TRP A 286 -3.41 19.85 15.72
C TRP A 286 -1.90 19.90 15.91
N LEU A 287 -1.19 18.76 15.72
CA LEU A 287 0.26 18.70 15.79
C LEU A 287 0.93 19.70 14.82
N LEU A 288 0.47 19.73 13.57
CA LEU A 288 1.01 20.66 12.57
C LEU A 288 0.82 22.13 12.97
N ARG A 289 -0.38 22.50 13.47
CA ARG A 289 -0.66 23.87 13.93
C ARG A 289 0.21 24.32 15.10
N HIS A 290 0.76 23.36 15.86
CA HIS A 290 1.66 23.63 17.00
C HIS A 290 3.15 23.43 16.65
N ASN A 291 3.51 23.38 15.36
CA ASN A 291 4.87 23.12 14.88
C ASN A 291 5.50 21.83 15.44
N ARG A 292 4.68 20.77 15.56
CA ARG A 292 5.09 19.43 16.03
C ARG A 292 4.92 18.41 14.91
N SER A 293 5.41 18.72 13.71
CA SER A 293 5.29 17.81 12.57
C SER A 293 6.07 16.53 12.80
N PRO A 294 5.43 15.34 12.72
CA PRO A 294 6.15 14.07 12.80
C PRO A 294 7.04 13.81 11.57
N PHE A 295 6.96 14.66 10.55
CA PHE A 295 7.79 14.57 9.34
C PHE A 295 8.95 15.57 9.33
N ASP A 296 9.14 16.31 10.44
CA ASP A 296 10.21 17.30 10.61
C ASP A 296 10.48 17.51 12.11
N PHE A 297 11.13 16.54 12.75
CA PHE A 297 11.53 16.62 14.14
C PHE A 297 13.07 16.59 14.28
N PRO A 298 13.63 17.10 15.40
CA PRO A 298 15.05 17.05 15.65
C PRO A 298 15.59 15.62 15.58
N GLY A 299 16.68 15.41 14.81
CA GLY A 299 17.28 14.09 14.62
C GLY A 299 16.76 13.33 13.40
N LEU A 300 15.63 13.70 12.79
CA LEU A 300 15.19 13.09 11.53
C LEU A 300 16.07 13.54 10.34
N LYS A 301 16.54 12.59 9.55
CA LYS A 301 17.35 12.79 8.34
C LYS A 301 16.70 12.05 7.17
N LEU A 302 16.31 12.80 6.14
CA LEU A 302 15.80 12.27 4.88
C LEU A 302 16.97 11.99 3.94
N VAL A 303 17.13 10.75 3.48
CA VAL A 303 18.30 10.28 2.73
C VAL A 303 17.89 9.92 1.30
N GLU A 304 18.38 10.70 0.35
CA GLU A 304 18.04 10.51 -1.07
C GLU A 304 19.18 9.86 -1.85
N SER A 305 20.43 10.25 -1.61
CA SER A 305 21.59 9.76 -2.37
C SER A 305 22.16 8.44 -1.82
N VAL A 306 22.87 7.72 -2.70
CA VAL A 306 23.56 6.48 -2.33
C VAL A 306 24.75 6.76 -1.40
N ASP A 307 25.43 7.89 -1.56
CA ASP A 307 26.59 8.23 -0.75
C ASP A 307 26.20 8.60 0.67
N GLU A 308 25.09 9.32 0.86
CA GLU A 308 24.48 9.54 2.18
C GLU A 308 24.11 8.23 2.85
N SER A 309 23.44 7.32 2.13
CA SER A 309 23.07 5.99 2.63
C SER A 309 24.27 5.19 3.12
N LYS A 310 25.38 5.19 2.34
CA LYS A 310 26.64 4.54 2.75
C LYS A 310 27.28 5.21 3.97
N ALA A 311 27.12 6.51 4.13
CA ALA A 311 27.71 7.26 5.25
C ALA A 311 27.05 6.87 6.59
N ILE A 312 25.78 6.45 6.60
CA ILE A 312 25.07 5.98 7.81
C ILE A 312 25.87 4.88 8.53
N ASN A 313 26.45 3.96 7.77
CA ASN A 313 27.23 2.83 8.33
C ASN A 313 28.54 3.23 9.05
N LYS A 314 28.94 4.50 8.97
CA LYS A 314 30.13 5.05 9.61
C LYS A 314 29.83 5.89 10.84
N ILE A 315 28.56 6.06 11.20
CA ILE A 315 28.14 6.87 12.32
C ILE A 315 28.41 6.11 13.62
N SER A 316 29.01 6.78 14.59
CA SER A 316 29.21 6.27 15.93
C SER A 316 27.99 6.56 16.81
N GLY A 317 27.65 5.61 17.67
CA GLY A 317 26.45 5.70 18.50
C GLY A 317 25.26 4.98 17.89
N THR A 318 24.15 4.95 18.61
CA THR A 318 22.90 4.32 18.17
C THR A 318 22.19 5.19 17.15
N VAL A 319 21.81 4.58 16.02
CA VAL A 319 20.96 5.20 15.01
C VAL A 319 19.78 4.27 14.68
N MET A 320 18.66 4.87 14.28
CA MET A 320 17.56 4.13 13.65
C MET A 320 17.60 4.36 12.14
N VAL A 321 17.46 3.27 11.37
CA VAL A 321 17.40 3.32 9.90
C VAL A 321 16.10 2.68 9.43
N ILE A 322 15.22 3.48 8.86
CA ILE A 322 13.97 3.06 8.22
C ILE A 322 14.23 2.99 6.72
N ALA A 323 14.14 1.79 6.13
CA ALA A 323 14.50 1.60 4.72
C ALA A 323 13.58 0.59 4.00
N GLY A 324 13.33 0.82 2.71
CA GLY A 324 12.63 -0.12 1.81
C GLY A 324 13.55 -1.24 1.33
N SER A 325 13.01 -2.42 1.05
CA SER A 325 11.61 -2.86 1.06
C SER A 325 11.18 -3.43 2.41
N GLY A 326 9.88 -3.32 2.72
CA GLY A 326 9.32 -3.81 3.99
C GLY A 326 9.43 -5.33 4.20
N MET A 327 9.57 -6.13 3.13
CA MET A 327 9.76 -7.60 3.20
C MET A 327 11.22 -8.02 2.95
N CYS A 328 12.16 -7.08 2.92
CA CYS A 328 13.58 -7.31 2.67
C CYS A 328 13.89 -7.97 1.31
N THR A 329 13.00 -7.89 0.33
CA THR A 329 13.16 -8.51 -0.99
C THR A 329 14.13 -7.76 -1.90
N GLY A 330 14.27 -6.44 -1.69
CA GLY A 330 15.12 -5.53 -2.47
C GLY A 330 15.49 -4.28 -1.69
N GLY A 331 16.02 -3.28 -2.36
CA GLY A 331 16.27 -1.95 -1.81
C GLY A 331 17.45 -1.83 -0.84
N ARG A 332 17.57 -0.62 -0.27
CA ARG A 332 18.68 -0.24 0.62
C ARG A 332 18.69 -1.02 1.94
N ILE A 333 17.53 -1.51 2.37
CA ILE A 333 17.41 -2.34 3.58
C ILE A 333 18.38 -3.52 3.60
N LYS A 334 18.65 -4.16 2.45
CA LYS A 334 19.60 -5.29 2.38
C LYS A 334 21.02 -4.90 2.79
N HIS A 335 21.45 -3.69 2.46
CA HIS A 335 22.78 -3.19 2.84
C HIS A 335 22.85 -2.91 4.34
N HIS A 336 21.80 -2.36 4.93
CA HIS A 336 21.70 -2.15 6.38
C HIS A 336 21.62 -3.45 7.15
N LEU A 337 20.91 -4.45 6.60
CA LEU A 337 20.91 -5.80 7.18
C LEU A 337 22.31 -6.44 7.17
N VAL A 338 23.06 -6.35 6.07
CA VAL A 338 24.44 -6.85 6.00
C VAL A 338 25.30 -6.28 7.12
N THR A 339 25.16 -5.00 7.42
CA THR A 339 25.96 -4.31 8.44
C THR A 339 25.53 -4.65 9.86
N ASN A 340 24.26 -4.93 10.10
CA ASN A 340 23.69 -4.99 11.45
C ASN A 340 23.23 -6.39 11.90
N ILE A 341 22.86 -7.31 10.98
CA ILE A 341 22.22 -8.58 11.34
C ILE A 341 23.11 -9.54 12.15
N HIS A 342 24.44 -9.39 12.04
CA HIS A 342 25.42 -10.20 12.76
C HIS A 342 25.86 -9.56 14.10
N ARG A 343 25.35 -8.38 14.44
CA ARG A 343 25.69 -7.61 15.65
C ARG A 343 24.66 -7.88 16.74
N PRO A 344 25.02 -8.53 17.85
CA PRO A 344 24.07 -8.91 18.92
C PRO A 344 23.48 -7.69 19.66
N GLU A 345 24.17 -6.56 19.66
CA GLU A 345 23.69 -5.29 20.23
C GLU A 345 22.62 -4.60 19.38
N SER A 346 22.55 -4.90 18.07
CA SER A 346 21.60 -4.28 17.14
C SER A 346 20.25 -4.98 17.15
N THR A 347 19.19 -4.25 16.78
CA THR A 347 17.83 -4.78 16.63
C THR A 347 17.34 -4.62 15.19
N ILE A 348 16.79 -5.70 14.62
CA ILE A 348 16.00 -5.64 13.38
C ILE A 348 14.52 -5.63 13.79
N LEU A 349 13.85 -4.52 13.52
CA LEU A 349 12.46 -4.29 13.94
C LEU A 349 11.51 -4.42 12.76
N PHE A 350 10.70 -5.46 12.75
CA PHE A 350 9.63 -5.66 11.76
C PHE A 350 8.32 -5.05 12.24
N ILE A 351 7.72 -4.21 11.41
CA ILE A 351 6.49 -3.45 11.70
C ILE A 351 5.33 -3.84 10.78
N GLY A 352 5.42 -4.97 10.09
CA GLY A 352 4.39 -5.41 9.15
C GLY A 352 4.48 -6.88 8.84
N TYR A 353 3.45 -7.35 8.13
CA TYR A 353 3.39 -8.73 7.67
C TYR A 353 4.59 -9.09 6.79
N GLN A 354 5.08 -10.31 6.95
CA GLN A 354 6.16 -10.87 6.15
C GLN A 354 5.64 -12.06 5.35
N ALA A 355 5.54 -11.92 4.04
CA ALA A 355 5.02 -12.95 3.15
C ALA A 355 5.95 -14.18 3.10
N GLY A 356 5.37 -15.35 2.94
CA GLY A 356 6.10 -16.60 2.77
C GLY A 356 7.16 -16.53 1.66
N GLY A 357 8.34 -17.11 1.91
CA GLY A 357 9.46 -17.12 0.95
C GLY A 357 10.26 -15.83 0.83
N THR A 358 9.94 -14.78 1.60
CA THR A 358 10.73 -13.54 1.65
C THR A 358 11.88 -13.64 2.64
N LEU A 359 12.91 -12.81 2.47
CA LEU A 359 14.02 -12.72 3.42
C LEU A 359 13.54 -12.29 4.81
N GLY A 360 12.64 -11.32 4.86
CA GLY A 360 12.03 -10.86 6.12
C GLY A 360 11.34 -11.99 6.85
N ARG A 361 10.58 -12.84 6.16
CA ARG A 361 9.91 -14.00 6.74
C ARG A 361 10.91 -15.00 7.33
N HIS A 362 11.98 -15.34 6.60
CA HIS A 362 13.01 -16.23 7.12
C HIS A 362 13.68 -15.71 8.40
N ILE A 363 13.91 -14.38 8.47
CA ILE A 363 14.49 -13.76 9.67
C ILE A 363 13.50 -13.87 10.85
N VAL A 364 12.25 -13.54 10.62
CA VAL A 364 11.18 -13.57 11.64
C VAL A 364 10.93 -15.00 12.15
N ASP A 365 11.01 -16.01 11.28
CA ASP A 365 10.85 -17.42 11.64
C ASP A 365 12.07 -17.99 12.43
N GLY A 366 13.08 -17.16 12.75
CA GLY A 366 14.21 -17.53 13.59
C GLY A 366 15.34 -18.25 12.87
N ALA A 367 15.54 -17.99 11.57
CA ALA A 367 16.69 -18.49 10.84
C ALA A 367 18.00 -18.11 11.54
N LYS A 368 18.89 -19.10 11.74
CA LYS A 368 20.22 -18.88 12.35
C LYS A 368 21.19 -18.18 11.43
N GLU A 369 20.98 -18.33 10.12
CA GLU A 369 21.79 -17.76 9.06
C GLU A 369 20.87 -17.42 7.88
N VAL A 370 21.14 -16.32 7.21
CA VAL A 370 20.40 -15.86 6.02
C VAL A 370 21.33 -15.45 4.90
N ARG A 371 20.85 -15.60 3.66
CA ARG A 371 21.59 -15.20 2.47
C ARG A 371 21.16 -13.79 2.04
N ILE A 372 22.08 -12.83 2.10
CA ILE A 372 21.84 -11.44 1.70
C ILE A 372 22.87 -11.06 0.64
N LEU A 373 22.43 -10.49 -0.50
CA LEU A 373 23.29 -10.07 -1.62
C LEU A 373 24.30 -11.17 -2.06
N GLY A 374 23.86 -12.42 -2.01
CA GLY A 374 24.65 -13.57 -2.44
C GLY A 374 25.58 -14.18 -1.39
N GLN A 375 25.76 -13.55 -0.23
CA GLN A 375 26.61 -14.03 0.88
C GLN A 375 25.77 -14.47 2.07
N HIS A 376 26.31 -15.36 2.90
CA HIS A 376 25.69 -15.87 4.11
C HIS A 376 26.10 -15.05 5.34
N TYR A 377 25.12 -14.70 6.17
CA TYR A 377 25.32 -13.91 7.39
C TYR A 377 24.62 -14.60 8.58
N PRO A 378 25.32 -14.79 9.71
CA PRO A 378 24.67 -15.29 10.92
C PRO A 378 23.70 -14.24 11.47
N VAL A 379 22.53 -14.70 11.90
CA VAL A 379 21.54 -13.84 12.57
C VAL A 379 21.86 -13.83 14.06
N LYS A 380 22.46 -12.74 14.53
CA LYS A 380 22.81 -12.50 15.94
C LYS A 380 22.09 -11.30 16.53
N ALA A 381 21.67 -10.36 15.67
CA ALA A 381 20.88 -9.22 16.09
C ALA A 381 19.56 -9.68 16.76
N ARG A 382 19.07 -8.88 17.69
CA ARG A 382 17.73 -9.06 18.24
C ARG A 382 16.70 -8.88 17.13
N ILE A 383 15.77 -9.81 17.01
CA ILE A 383 14.64 -9.71 16.09
C ILE A 383 13.43 -9.32 16.90
N ALA A 384 12.86 -8.15 16.59
CA ALA A 384 11.69 -7.61 17.24
C ALA A 384 10.56 -7.45 16.21
N GLN A 385 9.32 -7.58 16.67
CA GLN A 385 8.13 -7.37 15.87
C GLN A 385 7.15 -6.49 16.64
N ILE A 386 6.56 -5.50 15.97
CA ILE A 386 5.44 -4.74 16.49
C ILE A 386 4.27 -5.00 15.53
N HIS A 387 3.22 -5.62 16.05
CA HIS A 387 1.96 -5.78 15.34
C HIS A 387 1.11 -4.51 15.51
N GLY A 388 0.03 -4.40 14.73
CA GLY A 388 -0.89 -3.25 14.84
C GLY A 388 -0.70 -2.17 13.79
N PHE A 389 0.39 -2.20 13.03
CA PHE A 389 0.59 -1.27 11.91
C PHE A 389 -0.20 -1.62 10.62
N SER A 390 -1.04 -2.66 10.58
CA SER A 390 -1.86 -2.92 9.39
C SER A 390 -2.77 -1.75 9.08
N SER A 391 -2.82 -1.36 7.80
CA SER A 391 -3.72 -0.32 7.32
C SER A 391 -5.09 -0.87 6.88
N HIS A 392 -5.21 -2.19 6.64
CA HIS A 392 -6.47 -2.80 6.23
C HIS A 392 -7.37 -3.11 7.42
N ALA A 393 -8.64 -2.88 7.26
CA ALA A 393 -9.67 -3.34 8.16
C ALA A 393 -9.66 -4.87 8.29
N ASP A 394 -9.91 -5.37 9.48
CA ASP A 394 -10.14 -6.80 9.72
C ASP A 394 -11.60 -7.18 9.47
N LYS A 395 -11.92 -8.47 9.63
CA LYS A 395 -13.26 -9.01 9.45
C LYS A 395 -14.35 -8.26 10.24
N ASN A 396 -14.05 -7.87 11.48
CA ASN A 396 -15.01 -7.18 12.33
C ASN A 396 -15.13 -5.70 11.97
N GLU A 397 -14.02 -5.07 11.58
CA GLU A 397 -13.99 -3.69 11.10
C GLU A 397 -14.73 -3.57 9.76
N LEU A 398 -14.54 -4.52 8.82
CA LEU A 398 -15.32 -4.60 7.59
C LEU A 398 -16.82 -4.80 7.87
N LEU A 399 -17.18 -5.65 8.83
CA LEU A 399 -18.58 -5.81 9.26
C LEU A 399 -19.13 -4.52 9.89
N ARG A 400 -18.31 -3.81 10.70
CA ARG A 400 -18.66 -2.49 11.27
C ARG A 400 -18.98 -1.51 10.15
N TRP A 401 -18.12 -1.42 9.13
CA TRP A 401 -18.31 -0.55 7.98
C TRP A 401 -19.62 -0.86 7.24
N LEU A 402 -19.86 -2.13 6.89
CA LEU A 402 -21.09 -2.58 6.24
C LEU A 402 -22.34 -2.40 7.10
N SER A 403 -22.18 -2.40 8.43
CA SER A 403 -23.31 -2.23 9.38
C SER A 403 -23.85 -0.82 9.46
N ALA A 404 -23.18 0.17 8.88
CA ALA A 404 -23.68 1.54 8.74
C ALA A 404 -24.82 1.66 7.71
N LEU A 405 -25.06 0.64 6.88
CA LEU A 405 -26.15 0.64 5.91
C LEU A 405 -27.52 0.51 6.61
N ASP A 406 -28.43 1.41 6.30
CA ASP A 406 -29.81 1.41 6.82
C ASP A 406 -30.65 0.22 6.29
N ARG A 407 -30.29 -0.31 5.12
CA ARG A 407 -30.94 -1.46 4.48
C ARG A 407 -29.93 -2.39 3.81
N ALA A 408 -30.32 -3.65 3.64
CA ALA A 408 -29.51 -4.61 2.90
C ALA A 408 -29.29 -4.13 1.45
N PRO A 409 -28.06 -4.21 0.93
CA PRO A 409 -27.83 -4.04 -0.49
C PRO A 409 -28.51 -5.16 -1.30
N ARG A 410 -28.74 -4.95 -2.58
CA ARG A 410 -29.28 -5.97 -3.48
C ARG A 410 -28.31 -7.15 -3.59
N ARG A 411 -27.01 -6.87 -3.65
CA ARG A 411 -25.93 -7.86 -3.63
C ARG A 411 -24.62 -7.27 -3.15
N VAL A 412 -23.84 -8.08 -2.43
CA VAL A 412 -22.45 -7.81 -2.05
C VAL A 412 -21.53 -8.75 -2.81
N PHE A 413 -20.48 -8.19 -3.42
CA PHE A 413 -19.39 -8.96 -4.04
C PHE A 413 -18.15 -8.84 -3.16
N VAL A 414 -17.68 -9.97 -2.66
CA VAL A 414 -16.44 -10.03 -1.88
C VAL A 414 -15.28 -10.26 -2.83
N VAL A 415 -14.35 -9.32 -2.87
CA VAL A 415 -13.22 -9.27 -3.81
C VAL A 415 -11.92 -8.95 -3.08
N HIS A 416 -10.80 -8.87 -3.78
CA HIS A 416 -9.51 -8.38 -3.27
C HIS A 416 -9.08 -9.06 -1.96
N GLY A 417 -8.71 -10.33 -2.06
CA GLY A 417 -8.20 -11.16 -0.97
C GLY A 417 -7.80 -12.53 -1.47
N GLU A 418 -7.05 -13.27 -0.67
CA GLU A 418 -6.78 -14.68 -0.95
C GLU A 418 -8.10 -15.45 -0.98
N THR A 419 -8.20 -16.50 -1.79
CA THR A 419 -9.44 -17.26 -2.00
C THR A 419 -10.06 -17.73 -0.68
N GLU A 420 -9.25 -18.19 0.26
CA GLU A 420 -9.72 -18.65 1.58
C GLU A 420 -10.28 -17.50 2.40
N SER A 421 -9.61 -16.34 2.39
CA SER A 421 -10.04 -15.14 3.10
C SER A 421 -11.36 -14.60 2.53
N ALA A 422 -11.47 -14.49 1.21
CA ALA A 422 -12.68 -14.03 0.53
C ALA A 422 -13.87 -14.97 0.78
N THR A 423 -13.65 -16.28 0.71
CA THR A 423 -14.69 -17.29 0.97
C THR A 423 -15.17 -17.22 2.41
N SER A 424 -14.23 -17.20 3.38
CA SER A 424 -14.54 -17.07 4.81
C SER A 424 -15.35 -15.82 5.13
N PHE A 425 -14.95 -14.67 4.52
CA PHE A 425 -15.67 -13.41 4.73
C PHE A 425 -17.06 -13.42 4.09
N GLY A 426 -17.21 -14.02 2.91
CA GLY A 426 -18.49 -14.17 2.24
C GLY A 426 -19.47 -15.03 3.06
N GLU A 427 -19.02 -16.13 3.64
CA GLU A 427 -19.81 -16.97 4.56
C GLU A 427 -20.17 -16.20 5.82
N PHE A 428 -19.20 -15.52 6.42
CA PHE A 428 -19.41 -14.70 7.62
C PHE A 428 -20.48 -13.61 7.40
N LEU A 429 -20.49 -12.95 6.24
CA LEU A 429 -21.52 -11.95 5.91
C LEU A 429 -22.91 -12.58 5.72
N ARG A 430 -23.02 -13.75 5.05
CA ARG A 430 -24.29 -14.47 4.91
C ARG A 430 -24.87 -14.85 6.26
N ASP A 431 -24.04 -15.39 7.15
CA ASP A 431 -24.45 -15.83 8.48
C ASP A 431 -24.87 -14.68 9.40
N ASN A 432 -24.14 -13.55 9.37
CA ASN A 432 -24.38 -12.42 10.27
C ASN A 432 -25.44 -11.45 9.78
N LYS A 433 -25.59 -11.28 8.46
CA LYS A 433 -26.46 -10.27 7.83
C LYS A 433 -27.62 -10.89 7.04
N GLY A 434 -27.53 -12.14 6.64
CA GLY A 434 -28.52 -12.77 5.76
C GLY A 434 -28.58 -12.15 4.35
N TRP A 435 -27.51 -11.50 3.91
CA TRP A 435 -27.45 -10.78 2.63
C TRP A 435 -27.17 -11.72 1.46
N ASP A 436 -27.53 -11.29 0.24
CA ASP A 436 -27.06 -11.92 -1.00
C ASP A 436 -25.59 -11.57 -1.22
N VAL A 437 -24.71 -12.53 -0.97
CA VAL A 437 -23.24 -12.35 -1.06
C VAL A 437 -22.67 -13.29 -2.11
N SER A 438 -21.91 -12.75 -3.04
CA SER A 438 -21.16 -13.48 -4.05
C SER A 438 -19.66 -13.32 -3.83
N VAL A 439 -18.90 -14.39 -4.03
CA VAL A 439 -17.43 -14.38 -4.10
C VAL A 439 -17.08 -14.71 -5.56
N PRO A 440 -16.87 -13.72 -6.43
CA PRO A 440 -16.66 -13.96 -7.85
C PRO A 440 -15.26 -14.54 -8.11
N GLU A 441 -15.19 -15.48 -9.06
CA GLU A 441 -13.93 -15.93 -9.61
C GLU A 441 -13.37 -14.90 -10.62
N TYR A 442 -12.10 -15.06 -10.98
CA TYR A 442 -11.47 -14.23 -12.00
C TYR A 442 -12.28 -14.29 -13.32
N MET A 443 -12.54 -13.13 -13.92
CA MET A 443 -13.33 -12.96 -15.14
C MET A 443 -14.82 -13.30 -15.01
N THR A 444 -15.36 -13.42 -13.79
CA THR A 444 -16.81 -13.56 -13.59
C THR A 444 -17.52 -12.28 -14.05
N GLU A 445 -18.55 -12.43 -14.87
CA GLU A 445 -19.45 -11.36 -15.26
C GLU A 445 -20.74 -11.40 -14.42
N ALA A 446 -21.19 -10.25 -13.98
CA ALA A 446 -22.46 -10.09 -13.27
C ALA A 446 -23.32 -9.02 -13.94
N VAL A 447 -24.54 -9.36 -14.27
CA VAL A 447 -25.55 -8.41 -14.72
C VAL A 447 -26.26 -7.85 -13.48
N LEU A 448 -26.32 -6.53 -13.39
CA LEU A 448 -26.98 -5.79 -12.30
C LEU A 448 -28.29 -5.23 -12.83
N ASP A 449 -29.40 -5.44 -12.09
CA ASP A 449 -30.77 -5.01 -12.42
C ASP A 449 -31.12 -3.63 -11.85
#